data_0f42c90cb1216f687b2fc176cb9c258d
#
_entry.id   0f42c90cb1216f687b2fc176cb9c258d
#
_cell.length_a   1.000
_cell.length_b   1.000
_cell.length_c   1.000
_cell.angle_alpha   90.00
_cell.angle_beta   90.00
_cell.angle_gamma   90.00
#
_symmetry.space_group_name_H-M   'P 1'
#
loop_
_entity.id
_entity.type
_entity.pdbx_description
1 polymer ?
#
loop_
_entity_poly.entity_id
_entity_poly.type
_entity_poly.pdbx_seq_one_letter_code
_entity_poly.pdbx_strand_id
1 'polypeptide(L)'
;MVSHATSWLLTWTTYGTWLPGDRRGFVSSIRDQAGTRVRHNQPATEYASDLPGLSRYARSIMKGESILLAPDHAEVLMAEFRRTAEFRKWGLSAAAIMANHVHLVVAVPDVVAGERLLQEFESYSSRVLNQQYGARPNGSWWTRSGSTRVLPNQEAVEAAIEYVRCQSRPLIVWLAGSV
;
A
#
# COMPACT_ATOMS: atom_id res chain seq x y z
N MET A 1 -31.43 -1.07 -10.02
CA MET A 1 -30.48 -0.03 -9.56
C MET A 1 -29.12 -0.40 -10.13
N VAL A 2 -28.55 0.45 -10.98
CA VAL A 2 -27.18 0.26 -11.45
C VAL A 2 -26.26 0.46 -10.26
N SER A 3 -25.64 -0.61 -9.78
CA SER A 3 -24.63 -0.52 -8.73
C SER A 3 -23.44 0.21 -9.35
N HIS A 4 -23.24 1.47 -8.98
CA HIS A 4 -22.03 2.19 -9.35
C HIS A 4 -20.86 1.54 -8.61
N ALA A 5 -19.77 1.31 -9.32
CA ALA A 5 -18.54 0.77 -8.77
C ALA A 5 -17.47 1.86 -8.79
N THR A 6 -16.86 2.11 -7.65
CA THR A 6 -15.68 2.99 -7.56
C THR A 6 -14.41 2.17 -7.63
N SER A 7 -13.49 2.60 -8.48
CA SER A 7 -12.17 1.98 -8.59
C SER A 7 -11.13 2.75 -7.79
N TRP A 8 -10.19 2.02 -7.19
CA TRP A 8 -9.15 2.54 -6.32
C TRP A 8 -7.77 2.01 -6.73
N LEU A 9 -6.77 2.87 -6.67
CA LEU A 9 -5.37 2.47 -6.59
C LEU A 9 -4.95 2.53 -5.12
N LEU A 10 -4.59 1.38 -4.56
CA LEU A 10 -4.08 1.23 -3.21
C LEU A 10 -2.56 1.04 -3.26
N THR A 11 -1.85 1.68 -2.34
CA THR A 11 -0.40 1.51 -2.20
C THR A 11 -0.02 1.54 -0.72
N TRP A 12 0.74 0.55 -0.28
CA TRP A 12 1.30 0.55 1.07
C TRP A 12 2.68 -0.09 1.10
N THR A 13 3.43 0.20 2.14
CA THR A 13 4.83 -0.23 2.28
C THR A 13 5.01 -1.23 3.41
N THR A 14 6.03 -2.06 3.29
CA THR A 14 6.47 -2.93 4.39
C THR A 14 7.07 -2.11 5.52
N TYR A 15 7.01 -2.66 6.73
CA TYR A 15 7.52 -2.01 7.93
C TYR A 15 8.97 -1.52 7.78
N GLY A 16 9.21 -0.28 8.11
CA GLY A 16 10.54 0.33 8.20
C GLY A 16 11.24 0.62 6.88
N THR A 17 10.65 0.31 5.72
CA THR A 17 11.28 0.53 4.42
C THR A 17 11.06 1.93 3.86
N TRP A 18 10.08 2.66 4.39
CA TRP A 18 9.79 4.03 4.02
C TRP A 18 9.46 4.83 5.29
N LEU A 19 10.42 5.58 5.76
CA LEU A 19 10.32 6.31 7.01
C LEU A 19 9.99 7.80 6.79
N PRO A 20 9.37 8.48 7.76
CA PRO A 20 9.28 9.93 7.75
C PRO A 20 10.64 10.57 7.55
N GLY A 21 10.73 11.56 6.64
CA GLY A 21 11.99 12.22 6.29
C GLY A 21 12.83 11.50 5.22
N ASP A 22 12.30 10.43 4.59
CA ASP A 22 12.97 9.74 3.49
C ASP A 22 13.16 10.66 2.28
N ARG A 23 14.36 10.62 1.68
CA ARG A 23 14.73 11.44 0.49
C ARG A 23 13.82 11.22 -0.72
N ARG A 24 13.13 10.09 -0.80
CA ARG A 24 12.14 9.80 -1.84
C ARG A 24 10.81 10.52 -1.61
N GLY A 25 10.73 11.33 -0.55
CA GLY A 25 9.52 11.92 -0.03
C GLY A 25 8.81 11.00 0.96
N PHE A 26 7.93 11.55 1.76
CA PHE A 26 7.17 10.80 2.73
C PHE A 26 5.77 11.40 2.91
N VAL A 27 4.80 10.53 3.10
CA VAL A 27 3.44 10.92 3.46
C VAL A 27 3.30 10.74 4.96
N SER A 28 3.39 11.82 5.72
CA SER A 28 3.11 11.75 7.15
C SER A 28 2.52 13.05 7.67
N SER A 29 1.83 12.96 8.79
CA SER A 29 1.46 14.16 9.55
C SER A 29 2.63 14.50 10.47
N ILE A 30 3.35 15.60 10.19
CA ILE A 30 4.37 16.15 11.08
C ILE A 30 3.75 17.31 11.85
N ARG A 31 4.28 17.58 13.04
CA ARG A 31 4.02 18.84 13.73
C ARG A 31 5.02 19.87 13.24
N ASP A 32 4.53 21.03 12.83
CA ASP A 32 5.37 22.18 12.51
C ASP A 32 5.99 22.79 13.79
N GLN A 33 6.77 23.86 13.63
CA GLN A 33 7.40 24.56 14.76
C GLN A 33 6.39 25.15 15.76
N ALA A 34 5.14 25.40 15.32
CA ALA A 34 4.06 25.87 16.17
C ALA A 34 3.28 24.73 16.83
N GLY A 35 3.65 23.45 16.57
CA GLY A 35 2.97 22.26 17.10
C GLY A 35 1.72 21.87 16.31
N THR A 36 1.39 22.56 15.22
CA THR A 36 0.25 22.27 14.37
C THR A 36 0.50 21.04 13.53
N ARG A 37 -0.50 20.15 13.41
CA ARG A 37 -0.38 18.94 12.62
C ARG A 37 -0.52 19.27 11.12
N VAL A 38 0.57 19.20 10.40
CA VAL A 38 0.62 19.43 8.96
C VAL A 38 0.66 18.08 8.24
N ARG A 39 -0.27 17.86 7.30
CA ARG A 39 -0.23 16.72 6.38
C ARG A 39 0.64 17.08 5.19
N HIS A 40 1.77 16.39 5.04
CA HIS A 40 2.62 16.49 3.86
C HIS A 40 2.12 15.61 2.73
N ASN A 41 2.38 16.06 1.49
CA ASN A 41 2.12 15.32 0.25
C ASN A 41 0.64 15.02 -0.03
N GLN A 42 -0.23 15.99 0.22
CA GLN A 42 -1.53 15.99 -0.39
C GLN A 42 -1.40 16.34 -1.90
N PRO A 43 -2.33 15.89 -2.77
CA PRO A 43 -2.39 16.37 -4.14
C PRO A 43 -2.35 17.90 -4.18
N ALA A 44 -1.49 18.48 -5.02
CA ALA A 44 -1.23 19.92 -5.15
C ALA A 44 -0.47 20.58 -3.99
N THR A 45 0.15 19.86 -3.08
CA THR A 45 1.13 20.43 -2.14
C THR A 45 2.55 20.20 -2.64
N GLU A 46 3.44 21.16 -2.33
CA GLU A 46 4.87 21.03 -2.63
C GLU A 46 5.46 19.82 -1.90
N TYR A 47 6.27 19.04 -2.62
CA TYR A 47 6.87 17.84 -2.07
C TYR A 47 7.83 18.20 -0.94
N ALA A 48 7.58 17.72 0.27
CA ALA A 48 8.50 17.99 1.37
C ALA A 48 9.86 17.36 1.07
N SER A 49 10.89 18.20 1.09
CA SER A 49 12.27 17.78 0.85
C SER A 49 12.78 16.82 1.95
N ASP A 50 13.86 16.13 1.63
CA ASP A 50 14.62 15.27 2.52
C ASP A 50 14.82 15.90 3.92
N LEU A 51 14.41 15.18 4.97
CA LEU A 51 14.61 15.53 6.37
C LEU A 51 15.47 14.46 7.08
N PRO A 52 16.79 14.45 6.88
CA PRO A 52 17.67 13.37 7.38
C PRO A 52 17.61 13.20 8.90
N GLY A 53 17.41 14.29 9.64
CA GLY A 53 17.23 14.25 11.09
C GLY A 53 15.98 13.47 11.51
N LEU A 54 14.85 13.72 10.82
CA LEU A 54 13.59 13.01 11.04
C LEU A 54 13.71 11.54 10.67
N SER A 55 14.38 11.24 9.54
CA SER A 55 14.61 9.86 9.10
C SER A 55 15.47 9.08 10.10
N ARG A 56 16.55 9.69 10.62
CA ARG A 56 17.37 9.08 11.67
C ARG A 56 16.59 8.85 12.97
N TYR A 57 15.82 9.83 13.41
CA TYR A 57 14.96 9.68 14.58
C TYR A 57 13.94 8.57 14.39
N ALA A 58 13.21 8.57 13.25
CA ALA A 58 12.24 7.52 12.95
C ALA A 58 12.89 6.12 12.97
N ARG A 59 14.10 5.99 12.44
CA ARG A 59 14.87 4.75 12.47
C ARG A 59 15.26 4.33 13.90
N SER A 60 15.66 5.29 14.75
CA SER A 60 16.10 4.99 16.13
C SER A 60 14.97 4.49 17.04
N ILE A 61 13.71 4.84 16.73
CA ILE A 61 12.53 4.39 17.50
C ILE A 61 11.83 3.16 16.89
N MET A 62 12.37 2.57 15.83
CA MET A 62 11.83 1.34 15.27
C MET A 62 11.92 0.19 16.27
N LYS A 63 10.87 -0.63 16.36
CA LYS A 63 10.80 -1.80 17.23
C LYS A 63 11.40 -3.07 16.60
N GLY A 64 12.13 -2.96 15.54
CA GLY A 64 12.75 -4.06 14.81
C GLY A 64 13.29 -3.60 13.46
N GLU A 65 13.90 -4.52 12.74
CA GLU A 65 14.46 -4.26 11.42
C GLU A 65 13.38 -3.99 10.37
N SER A 66 13.76 -3.30 9.29
CA SER A 66 12.91 -3.13 8.11
C SER A 66 12.64 -4.49 7.43
N ILE A 67 11.41 -4.65 6.96
CA ILE A 67 10.98 -5.90 6.32
C ILE A 67 11.10 -5.76 4.81
N LEU A 68 11.84 -6.67 4.19
CA LEU A 68 11.81 -6.88 2.75
C LEU A 68 11.09 -8.21 2.46
N LEU A 69 10.15 -8.16 1.54
CA LEU A 69 9.46 -9.35 1.05
C LEU A 69 10.40 -10.15 0.15
N ALA A 70 10.32 -11.47 0.23
CA ALA A 70 10.97 -12.41 -0.66
C ALA A 70 9.93 -12.98 -1.67
N PRO A 71 10.36 -13.70 -2.73
CA PRO A 71 9.44 -14.27 -3.71
C PRO A 71 8.34 -15.15 -3.12
N ASP A 72 8.66 -15.98 -2.14
CA ASP A 72 7.71 -16.85 -1.42
C ASP A 72 6.65 -16.06 -0.63
N HIS A 73 7.04 -14.94 0.00
CA HIS A 73 6.10 -14.01 0.60
C HIS A 73 5.14 -13.44 -0.46
N ALA A 74 5.65 -13.09 -1.64
CA ALA A 74 4.85 -12.50 -2.69
C ALA A 74 3.82 -13.48 -3.28
N GLU A 75 4.15 -14.76 -3.40
CA GLU A 75 3.22 -15.83 -3.83
C GLU A 75 2.07 -15.96 -2.83
N VAL A 76 2.38 -16.02 -1.54
CA VAL A 76 1.38 -16.10 -0.46
C VAL A 76 0.47 -14.87 -0.46
N LEU A 77 1.05 -13.68 -0.62
CA LEU A 77 0.32 -12.43 -0.67
C LEU A 77 -0.60 -12.36 -1.89
N MET A 78 -0.12 -12.77 -3.08
CA MET A 78 -0.95 -12.75 -4.29
C MET A 78 -2.14 -13.67 -4.17
N ALA A 79 -1.96 -14.86 -3.64
CA ALA A 79 -3.04 -15.81 -3.38
C ALA A 79 -4.06 -15.20 -2.40
N GLU A 80 -3.60 -14.55 -1.33
CA GLU A 80 -4.47 -13.92 -0.34
C GLU A 80 -5.22 -12.71 -0.88
N PHE A 81 -4.60 -11.85 -1.70
CA PHE A 81 -5.27 -10.71 -2.32
C PHE A 81 -6.42 -11.17 -3.23
N ARG A 82 -6.18 -12.20 -4.04
CA ARG A 82 -7.23 -12.79 -4.88
C ARG A 82 -8.37 -13.38 -4.03
N ARG A 83 -8.04 -14.14 -2.99
CA ARG A 83 -9.01 -14.74 -2.07
C ARG A 83 -9.84 -13.67 -1.35
N THR A 84 -9.20 -12.61 -0.87
CA THR A 84 -9.89 -11.49 -0.22
C THR A 84 -10.85 -10.79 -1.18
N ALA A 85 -10.39 -10.49 -2.40
CA ALA A 85 -11.22 -9.86 -3.42
C ALA A 85 -12.43 -10.72 -3.79
N GLU A 86 -12.24 -12.03 -4.00
CA GLU A 86 -13.31 -12.97 -4.30
C GLU A 86 -14.32 -13.07 -3.14
N PHE A 87 -13.84 -13.24 -1.91
CA PHE A 87 -14.69 -13.33 -0.72
C PHE A 87 -15.54 -12.08 -0.52
N ARG A 88 -14.95 -10.90 -0.77
CA ARG A 88 -15.63 -9.60 -0.65
C ARG A 88 -16.44 -9.23 -1.89
N LYS A 89 -16.37 -9.99 -2.96
CA LYS A 89 -16.96 -9.69 -4.27
C LYS A 89 -16.44 -8.35 -4.84
N TRP A 90 -15.15 -8.08 -4.64
CA TRP A 90 -14.44 -6.95 -5.20
C TRP A 90 -13.75 -7.34 -6.50
N GLY A 91 -13.70 -6.43 -7.46
CA GLY A 91 -13.01 -6.64 -8.72
C GLY A 91 -11.52 -6.29 -8.60
N LEU A 92 -10.65 -7.27 -8.36
CA LEU A 92 -9.19 -7.04 -8.44
C LEU A 92 -8.79 -7.01 -9.91
N SER A 93 -8.27 -5.88 -10.40
CA SER A 93 -7.88 -5.69 -11.80
C SER A 93 -6.39 -5.85 -12.05
N ALA A 94 -5.56 -5.39 -11.10
CA ALA A 94 -4.12 -5.51 -11.18
C ALA A 94 -3.49 -5.55 -9.79
N ALA A 95 -2.34 -6.21 -9.67
CA ALA A 95 -1.51 -6.24 -8.47
C ALA A 95 -0.02 -6.23 -8.84
N ALA A 96 0.79 -5.46 -8.11
CA ALA A 96 2.23 -5.58 -8.12
C ALA A 96 2.75 -5.69 -6.69
N ILE A 97 3.55 -6.71 -6.43
CA ILE A 97 4.18 -6.95 -5.13
C ILE A 97 5.68 -6.74 -5.32
N MET A 98 6.19 -5.72 -4.65
CA MET A 98 7.60 -5.35 -4.64
C MET A 98 8.24 -5.86 -3.35
N ALA A 99 9.56 -5.85 -3.27
CA ALA A 99 10.26 -6.21 -2.03
C ALA A 99 9.87 -5.34 -0.82
N ASN A 100 9.45 -4.11 -1.05
CA ASN A 100 9.20 -3.13 0.02
C ASN A 100 7.83 -2.44 -0.03
N HIS A 101 6.98 -2.75 -1.00
CA HIS A 101 5.65 -2.16 -1.12
C HIS A 101 4.74 -2.98 -2.05
N VAL A 102 3.46 -2.65 -2.02
CA VAL A 102 2.41 -3.30 -2.82
C VAL A 102 1.56 -2.23 -3.50
N HIS A 103 1.13 -2.53 -4.72
CA HIS A 103 0.11 -1.79 -5.45
C HIS A 103 -1.04 -2.71 -5.82
N LEU A 104 -2.28 -2.27 -5.61
CA LEU A 104 -3.49 -2.95 -6.09
C LEU A 104 -4.41 -1.97 -6.83
N VAL A 105 -5.01 -2.42 -7.93
CA VAL A 105 -6.14 -1.74 -8.56
C VAL A 105 -7.40 -2.57 -8.30
N VAL A 106 -8.36 -1.98 -7.57
CA VAL A 106 -9.55 -2.70 -7.08
C VAL A 106 -10.81 -1.89 -7.36
N ALA A 107 -11.83 -2.53 -7.93
CA ALA A 107 -13.16 -1.98 -8.12
C ALA A 107 -14.12 -2.52 -7.04
N VAL A 108 -14.87 -1.64 -6.41
CA VAL A 108 -15.78 -1.99 -5.30
C VAL A 108 -17.08 -1.19 -5.41
N PRO A 109 -18.17 -1.63 -4.74
CA PRO A 109 -19.39 -0.81 -4.60
C PRO A 109 -19.07 0.56 -3.96
N ASP A 110 -19.72 1.62 -4.41
CA ASP A 110 -19.46 3.02 -4.02
C ASP A 110 -19.48 3.30 -2.49
N VAL A 111 -20.14 2.43 -1.73
CA VAL A 111 -20.24 2.56 -0.27
C VAL A 111 -18.95 2.15 0.47
N VAL A 112 -17.95 1.64 -0.23
CA VAL A 112 -16.70 1.16 0.38
C VAL A 112 -15.61 2.22 0.24
N ALA A 113 -15.18 2.78 1.36
CA ALA A 113 -14.09 3.75 1.41
C ALA A 113 -12.73 3.09 1.17
N GLY A 114 -11.80 3.81 0.54
CA GLY A 114 -10.46 3.31 0.21
C GLY A 114 -9.66 2.88 1.44
N GLU A 115 -9.79 3.61 2.55
CA GLU A 115 -9.13 3.27 3.82
C GLU A 115 -9.58 1.92 4.37
N ARG A 116 -10.86 1.59 4.20
CA ARG A 116 -11.38 0.28 4.59
C ARG A 116 -10.81 -0.83 3.71
N LEU A 117 -10.71 -0.60 2.39
CA LEU A 117 -10.07 -1.54 1.46
C LEU A 117 -8.63 -1.82 1.88
N LEU A 118 -7.85 -0.76 2.09
CA LEU A 118 -6.47 -0.85 2.51
C LEU A 118 -6.33 -1.66 3.79
N GLN A 119 -7.12 -1.32 4.82
CA GLN A 119 -7.11 -2.01 6.12
C GLN A 119 -7.46 -3.49 5.99
N GLU A 120 -8.40 -3.86 5.14
CA GLU A 120 -8.78 -5.26 4.95
C GLU A 120 -7.66 -6.04 4.26
N PHE A 121 -7.09 -5.54 3.17
CA PHE A 121 -5.98 -6.20 2.50
C PHE A 121 -4.74 -6.32 3.41
N GLU A 122 -4.39 -5.28 4.16
CA GLU A 122 -3.31 -5.33 5.15
C GLU A 122 -3.56 -6.35 6.26
N SER A 123 -4.78 -6.40 6.79
CA SER A 123 -5.14 -7.29 7.90
C SER A 123 -5.12 -8.77 7.50
N TYR A 124 -5.74 -9.10 6.36
CA TYR A 124 -5.78 -10.49 5.89
C TYR A 124 -4.39 -10.97 5.47
N SER A 125 -3.63 -10.13 4.76
CA SER A 125 -2.25 -10.45 4.36
C SER A 125 -1.32 -10.60 5.57
N SER A 126 -1.42 -9.75 6.58
CA SER A 126 -0.65 -9.91 7.83
C SER A 126 -0.97 -11.23 8.52
N ARG A 127 -2.25 -11.63 8.53
CA ARG A 127 -2.68 -12.88 9.15
C ARG A 127 -2.07 -14.09 8.46
N VAL A 128 -2.14 -14.16 7.14
CA VAL A 128 -1.60 -15.30 6.39
C VAL A 128 -0.07 -15.35 6.48
N LEU A 129 0.61 -14.20 6.43
CA LEU A 129 2.06 -14.13 6.61
C LEU A 129 2.47 -14.58 8.04
N ASN A 130 1.73 -14.16 9.07
CA ASN A 130 1.98 -14.62 10.44
C ASN A 130 1.77 -16.13 10.62
N GLN A 131 0.77 -16.71 9.96
CA GLN A 131 0.52 -18.14 10.00
C GLN A 131 1.65 -18.94 9.35
N GLN A 132 2.21 -18.44 8.27
CA GLN A 132 3.22 -19.16 7.49
C GLN A 132 4.67 -18.88 7.94
N TYR A 133 4.96 -17.65 8.36
CA TYR A 133 6.34 -17.22 8.68
C TYR A 133 6.53 -16.76 10.13
N GLY A 134 5.48 -16.85 10.95
CA GLY A 134 5.50 -16.37 12.33
C GLY A 134 5.25 -14.88 12.48
N ALA A 135 4.80 -14.50 13.67
CA ALA A 135 4.56 -13.09 13.99
C ALA A 135 5.88 -12.30 14.04
N ARG A 136 5.85 -11.07 13.57
CA ARG A 136 7.03 -10.20 13.59
C ARG A 136 7.29 -9.62 14.98
N PRO A 137 8.55 -9.46 15.40
CA PRO A 137 8.90 -8.89 16.72
C PRO A 137 8.34 -7.48 16.93
N ASN A 138 8.21 -6.70 15.87
CA ASN A 138 7.61 -5.36 15.87
C ASN A 138 6.07 -5.35 15.83
N GLY A 139 5.43 -6.51 15.73
CA GLY A 139 3.98 -6.68 15.69
C GLY A 139 3.32 -6.38 14.35
N SER A 140 4.07 -6.00 13.30
CA SER A 140 3.49 -5.63 12.00
C SER A 140 4.38 -5.97 10.81
N TRP A 141 3.78 -6.43 9.70
CA TRP A 141 4.41 -6.55 8.40
C TRP A 141 4.46 -5.22 7.65
N TRP A 142 3.51 -4.33 7.94
CA TRP A 142 3.24 -3.12 7.17
C TRP A 142 3.57 -1.86 7.96
N THR A 143 3.94 -0.81 7.25
CA THR A 143 3.97 0.54 7.80
C THR A 143 2.53 0.98 8.07
N ARG A 144 2.31 1.70 9.17
CA ARG A 144 0.99 2.24 9.48
C ARG A 144 0.56 3.22 8.39
N SER A 145 -0.64 3.01 7.85
CA SER A 145 -1.24 3.76 6.74
C SER A 145 -0.57 3.55 5.37
N GLY A 146 -1.33 3.79 4.34
CA GLY A 146 -0.92 3.75 2.94
C GLY A 146 -1.63 4.85 2.14
N SER A 147 -1.55 4.81 0.83
CA SER A 147 -2.24 5.70 -0.08
C SER A 147 -3.46 5.01 -0.68
N THR A 148 -4.59 5.73 -0.67
CA THR A 148 -5.83 5.33 -1.33
C THR A 148 -6.22 6.41 -2.31
N ARG A 149 -6.17 6.09 -3.60
CA ARG A 149 -6.46 7.03 -4.68
C ARG A 149 -7.68 6.56 -5.45
N VAL A 150 -8.73 7.38 -5.50
CA VAL A 150 -9.90 7.16 -6.37
C VAL A 150 -9.47 7.26 -7.82
N LEU A 151 -10.00 6.37 -8.64
CA LEU A 151 -9.86 6.36 -10.11
C LEU A 151 -11.22 6.76 -10.70
N PRO A 152 -11.39 8.03 -11.12
CA PRO A 152 -12.71 8.61 -11.37
C PRO A 152 -13.36 8.12 -12.66
N ASN A 153 -12.60 7.55 -13.58
CA ASN A 153 -13.07 7.11 -14.90
C ASN A 153 -12.25 5.95 -15.44
N GLN A 154 -12.68 5.39 -16.55
CA GLN A 154 -12.03 4.24 -17.18
C GLN A 154 -10.58 4.55 -17.60
N GLU A 155 -10.30 5.74 -18.12
CA GLU A 155 -8.96 6.17 -18.49
C GLU A 155 -8.00 6.15 -17.29
N ALA A 156 -8.46 6.65 -16.11
CA ALA A 156 -7.68 6.61 -14.88
C ALA A 156 -7.43 5.16 -14.40
N VAL A 157 -8.40 4.26 -14.59
CA VAL A 157 -8.25 2.83 -14.28
C VAL A 157 -7.20 2.18 -15.18
N GLU A 158 -7.27 2.41 -16.48
CA GLU A 158 -6.32 1.89 -17.46
C GLU A 158 -4.89 2.40 -17.19
N ALA A 159 -4.76 3.70 -16.92
CA ALA A 159 -3.48 4.30 -16.54
C ALA A 159 -2.92 3.70 -15.23
N ALA A 160 -3.78 3.41 -14.24
CA ALA A 160 -3.36 2.77 -13.00
C ALA A 160 -2.94 1.31 -13.21
N ILE A 161 -3.66 0.56 -14.04
CA ILE A 161 -3.27 -0.82 -14.40
C ILE A 161 -1.92 -0.81 -15.12
N GLU A 162 -1.72 0.09 -16.06
CA GLU A 162 -0.45 0.23 -16.78
C GLU A 162 0.69 0.63 -15.84
N TYR A 163 0.44 1.56 -14.91
CA TYR A 163 1.40 1.91 -13.86
C TYR A 163 1.79 0.69 -13.02
N VAL A 164 0.83 -0.15 -12.62
CA VAL A 164 1.08 -1.38 -11.86
C VAL A 164 1.84 -2.40 -12.68
N ARG A 165 1.51 -2.53 -13.97
CA ARG A 165 2.18 -3.44 -14.91
C ARG A 165 3.64 -3.08 -15.13
N CYS A 166 3.96 -1.79 -15.21
CA CYS A 166 5.28 -1.26 -15.54
C CYS A 166 6.19 -1.03 -14.32
N GLN A 167 5.85 -1.60 -13.15
CA GLN A 167 6.73 -1.47 -11.98
C GLN A 167 8.10 -2.13 -12.25
N SER A 168 9.16 -1.43 -11.83
CA SER A 168 10.53 -1.94 -12.00
C SER A 168 10.89 -2.96 -10.90
N ARG A 169 11.42 -4.12 -11.30
CA ARG A 169 11.86 -5.20 -10.39
C ARG A 169 10.77 -5.71 -9.43
N PRO A 170 9.57 -6.02 -9.91
CA PRO A 170 8.54 -6.61 -9.07
C PRO A 170 8.94 -8.06 -8.70
N LEU A 171 8.50 -8.51 -7.53
CA LEU A 171 8.51 -9.93 -7.18
C LEU A 171 7.39 -10.66 -7.94
N ILE A 172 6.21 -10.06 -8.01
CA ILE A 172 5.07 -10.54 -8.80
C ILE A 172 4.34 -9.34 -9.42
N VAL A 173 3.93 -9.48 -10.68
CA VAL A 173 2.88 -8.68 -11.32
C VAL A 173 1.76 -9.62 -11.74
N TRP A 174 0.55 -9.25 -11.41
CA TRP A 174 -0.65 -9.98 -11.80
C TRP A 174 -1.68 -9.02 -12.42
N LEU A 175 -2.31 -9.44 -13.51
CA LEU A 175 -3.38 -8.70 -14.19
C LEU A 175 -4.59 -9.60 -14.37
N ALA A 176 -5.80 -9.05 -14.21
CA ALA A 176 -7.03 -9.78 -14.48
C ALA A 176 -7.09 -10.18 -15.96
N GLY A 177 -7.43 -11.44 -16.23
CA GLY A 177 -7.53 -11.96 -17.60
C GLY A 177 -6.21 -12.37 -18.26
N SER A 178 -5.08 -12.22 -17.59
CA SER A 178 -3.81 -12.83 -18.02
C SER A 178 -3.76 -14.28 -17.51
N VAL A 179 -3.87 -15.24 -18.43
CA VAL A 179 -3.67 -16.67 -18.19
C VAL A 179 -2.24 -17.02 -18.57
#